data_68f1adfb8ae3a18aa233dba10dbffb9e
#
_entry.id   68f1adfb8ae3a18aa233dba10dbffb9e
#
_cell.length_a   1.000
_cell.length_b   1.000
_cell.length_c   1.000
_cell.angle_alpha   90.00
_cell.angle_beta   90.00
_cell.angle_gamma   90.00
#
_symmetry.space_group_name_H-M   'P 1'
#
loop_
_entity.id
_entity.type
_entity.pdbx_description
1 polymer ?
#
loop_
_entity_poly.entity_id
_entity_poly.type
_entity_poly.pdbx_seq_one_letter_code
_entity_poly.pdbx_strand_id
1 'polypeptide(L)'
;VTQTNEIFDIAGYARISVDDELDQKNVSIENQKLIIEDYVKRTFPGSKLTFFVDRDRSGYTFEQREGYQEMRRGLMAHKFDILVVKDFSRFSRRNSRGLVELEDLRDAGVRIISIGDGIDFPNDDDWLKIQFQFLVNEMPVTDTSRKVRNVIKRRQQDGQWLCAAPYGYIINKRKEFEIVPTEAEIVRKIFDLYNNAGWGYNRIANYLTEEGVPTPRMSEEMRKDAEGRDYKPRAKAAWAIVTVQGILDNDFYIGTLRQAKYTRVKINGKDVRRDEDEQIVIE
;
A
#
# COMPACT_ATOMS: atom_id res chain seq x y z
N VAL A 1 -1.88 -40.93 0.51
CA VAL A 1 -0.62 -40.21 0.20
C VAL A 1 0.42 -41.28 -0.06
N THR A 2 0.78 -41.46 -1.32
CA THR A 2 1.79 -42.44 -1.75
C THR A 2 3.16 -41.86 -1.41
N GLN A 3 3.92 -42.52 -0.53
CA GLN A 3 5.32 -42.17 -0.28
C GLN A 3 6.12 -42.46 -1.55
N THR A 4 6.62 -41.43 -2.22
CA THR A 4 7.60 -41.60 -3.31
C THR A 4 8.99 -41.65 -2.72
N ASN A 5 9.78 -42.65 -3.07
CA ASN A 5 11.20 -42.74 -2.69
C ASN A 5 12.11 -41.84 -3.55
N GLU A 6 11.54 -40.92 -4.29
CA GLU A 6 12.25 -39.95 -5.12
C GLU A 6 12.72 -38.78 -4.28
N ILE A 7 13.93 -38.35 -4.46
CA ILE A 7 14.54 -37.19 -3.78
C ILE A 7 14.39 -35.99 -4.69
N PHE A 8 13.83 -34.92 -4.14
CA PHE A 8 13.56 -33.66 -4.86
C PHE A 8 14.30 -32.47 -4.23
N ASP A 9 14.66 -31.52 -5.05
CA ASP A 9 15.03 -30.18 -4.59
C ASP A 9 13.75 -29.31 -4.50
N ILE A 10 13.35 -28.94 -3.29
CA ILE A 10 12.05 -28.30 -3.00
C ILE A 10 12.25 -26.86 -2.59
N ALA A 11 11.51 -25.96 -3.23
CA ALA A 11 11.39 -24.56 -2.85
C ALA A 11 10.15 -24.36 -1.95
N GLY A 12 10.35 -23.93 -0.71
CA GLY A 12 9.29 -23.50 0.19
C GLY A 12 9.12 -21.98 0.14
N TYR A 13 7.90 -21.49 -0.12
CA TYR A 13 7.66 -20.04 -0.15
C TYR A 13 6.72 -19.59 0.96
N ALA A 14 7.17 -18.59 1.73
CA ALA A 14 6.40 -17.98 2.80
C ALA A 14 6.32 -16.46 2.63
N ARG A 15 5.12 -15.87 2.85
CA ARG A 15 4.90 -14.44 2.73
C ARG A 15 3.98 -13.91 3.82
N ILE A 16 4.31 -12.71 4.33
CA ILE A 16 3.44 -11.92 5.19
C ILE A 16 3.34 -10.49 4.64
N SER A 17 2.17 -9.86 4.76
CA SER A 17 1.97 -8.44 4.46
C SER A 17 1.73 -7.67 5.75
N VAL A 18 1.92 -6.33 5.72
CA VAL A 18 1.65 -5.44 6.87
C VAL A 18 0.21 -5.63 7.39
N ASP A 19 -0.75 -5.83 6.50
CA ASP A 19 -2.16 -6.05 6.87
C ASP A 19 -2.37 -7.39 7.60
N ASP A 20 -1.54 -8.40 7.33
CA ASP A 20 -1.61 -9.73 7.96
C ASP A 20 -1.00 -9.72 9.39
N GLU A 21 -0.14 -8.74 9.73
CA GLU A 21 0.46 -8.60 11.08
C GLU A 21 -0.55 -8.16 12.14
N LEU A 22 -1.63 -7.52 11.75
CA LEU A 22 -2.72 -7.10 12.64
C LEU A 22 -3.58 -8.27 13.13
N ASP A 23 -3.57 -9.40 12.42
CA ASP A 23 -4.28 -10.63 12.77
C ASP A 23 -3.34 -11.60 13.51
N GLN A 24 -3.22 -11.43 14.83
CA GLN A 24 -2.27 -12.14 15.72
C GLN A 24 -2.41 -13.68 15.81
N LYS A 25 -3.34 -14.31 15.10
CA LYS A 25 -3.57 -15.77 15.19
C LYS A 25 -3.22 -16.49 13.89
N ASN A 26 -2.03 -17.09 13.81
CA ASN A 26 -1.61 -18.07 12.79
C ASN A 26 -0.96 -17.57 11.49
N VAL A 27 -0.47 -16.34 11.40
CA VAL A 27 0.03 -15.77 10.13
C VAL A 27 1.55 -15.62 10.08
N SER A 28 2.29 -15.97 11.15
CA SER A 28 3.75 -15.79 11.17
C SER A 28 4.46 -16.59 10.07
N ILE A 29 5.57 -16.07 9.55
CA ILE A 29 6.43 -16.77 8.59
C ILE A 29 6.94 -18.07 9.18
N GLU A 30 7.25 -18.08 10.46
CA GLU A 30 7.74 -19.25 11.20
C GLU A 30 6.70 -20.38 11.20
N ASN A 31 5.43 -20.05 11.42
CA ASN A 31 4.34 -21.03 11.35
C ASN A 31 4.14 -21.58 9.92
N GLN A 32 4.24 -20.71 8.90
CA GLN A 32 4.18 -21.17 7.50
C GLN A 32 5.33 -22.15 7.19
N LYS A 33 6.55 -21.83 7.63
CA LYS A 33 7.71 -22.70 7.46
C LYS A 33 7.52 -24.05 8.16
N LEU A 34 7.07 -24.05 9.42
CA LEU A 34 6.81 -25.28 10.16
C LEU A 34 5.81 -26.20 9.45
N ILE A 35 4.73 -25.64 8.92
CA ILE A 35 3.71 -26.40 8.17
C ILE A 35 4.33 -27.01 6.90
N ILE A 36 5.14 -26.24 6.16
CA ILE A 36 5.80 -26.71 4.94
C ILE A 36 6.84 -27.78 5.28
N GLU A 37 7.66 -27.56 6.30
CA GLU A 37 8.67 -28.54 6.74
C GLU A 37 8.06 -29.87 7.15
N ASP A 38 7.00 -29.82 7.96
CA ASP A 38 6.31 -31.02 8.42
C ASP A 38 5.67 -31.78 7.25
N TYR A 39 5.06 -31.05 6.30
CA TYR A 39 4.52 -31.64 5.08
C TYR A 39 5.60 -32.31 4.24
N VAL A 40 6.71 -31.61 3.97
CA VAL A 40 7.83 -32.14 3.16
C VAL A 40 8.47 -33.38 3.81
N LYS A 41 8.73 -33.33 5.13
CA LYS A 41 9.28 -34.47 5.86
C LYS A 41 8.41 -35.72 5.78
N ARG A 42 7.08 -35.53 5.80
CA ARG A 42 6.12 -36.66 5.72
C ARG A 42 5.91 -37.18 4.31
N THR A 43 5.87 -36.29 3.32
CA THR A 43 5.49 -36.65 1.94
C THR A 43 6.71 -36.96 1.06
N PHE A 44 7.84 -36.30 1.28
CA PHE A 44 9.06 -36.38 0.50
C PHE A 44 10.30 -36.63 1.40
N PRO A 45 10.36 -37.75 2.08
CA PRO A 45 11.46 -38.03 3.00
C PRO A 45 12.81 -38.04 2.27
N GLY A 46 13.80 -37.34 2.83
CA GLY A 46 15.14 -37.22 2.25
C GLY A 46 15.31 -36.08 1.23
N SER A 47 14.25 -35.43 0.82
CA SER A 47 14.33 -34.30 -0.11
C SER A 47 14.90 -33.04 0.56
N LYS A 48 15.56 -32.20 -0.24
CA LYS A 48 16.16 -30.96 0.22
C LYS A 48 15.14 -29.81 0.13
N LEU A 49 14.94 -29.08 1.24
CA LEU A 49 14.03 -27.94 1.32
C LEU A 49 14.80 -26.63 1.46
N THR A 50 14.56 -25.68 0.57
CA THR A 50 15.09 -24.32 0.61
C THR A 50 13.95 -23.31 0.74
N PHE A 51 14.04 -22.39 1.71
CA PHE A 51 13.00 -21.39 1.93
C PHE A 51 13.31 -20.05 1.27
N PHE A 52 12.27 -19.46 0.68
CA PHE A 52 12.23 -18.10 0.17
C PHE A 52 11.14 -17.32 0.91
N VAL A 53 11.46 -16.08 1.33
CA VAL A 53 10.60 -15.34 2.25
C VAL A 53 10.48 -13.89 1.81
N ASP A 54 9.25 -13.40 1.75
CA ASP A 54 8.97 -11.97 1.58
C ASP A 54 8.20 -11.42 2.79
N ARG A 55 8.77 -10.39 3.44
CA ARG A 55 8.15 -9.64 4.53
C ARG A 55 7.63 -8.30 4.00
N ASP A 56 6.54 -7.82 4.57
CA ASP A 56 5.95 -6.50 4.27
C ASP A 56 5.65 -6.27 2.77
N ARG A 57 5.36 -7.35 2.04
CA ARG A 57 5.07 -7.29 0.61
C ARG A 57 3.62 -7.69 0.31
N SER A 58 2.97 -6.87 -0.51
CA SER A 58 1.61 -7.14 -0.96
C SER A 58 1.50 -8.48 -1.70
N GLY A 59 0.44 -9.25 -1.43
CA GLY A 59 0.08 -10.44 -2.20
C GLY A 59 -0.42 -10.14 -3.61
N TYR A 60 -0.56 -8.86 -3.98
CA TYR A 60 -1.21 -8.42 -5.21
C TYR A 60 -0.26 -8.32 -6.43
N THR A 61 1.05 -8.11 -6.19
CA THR A 61 2.07 -8.01 -7.25
C THR A 61 3.25 -8.93 -6.94
N PHE A 62 3.87 -9.50 -7.99
CA PHE A 62 5.06 -10.34 -7.86
C PHE A 62 6.36 -9.55 -7.99
N GLU A 63 6.33 -8.41 -8.69
CA GLU A 63 7.51 -7.64 -9.10
C GLU A 63 8.33 -7.09 -7.93
N GLN A 64 7.67 -6.82 -6.80
CA GLN A 64 8.30 -6.24 -5.60
C GLN A 64 8.71 -7.28 -4.56
N ARG A 65 8.60 -8.58 -4.87
CA ARG A 65 8.90 -9.68 -3.97
C ARG A 65 10.25 -10.27 -4.33
N GLU A 66 11.30 -9.83 -3.66
CA GLU A 66 12.67 -10.26 -3.95
C GLU A 66 12.86 -11.77 -3.75
N GLY A 67 12.34 -12.30 -2.63
CA GLY A 67 12.37 -13.73 -2.35
C GLY A 67 11.62 -14.56 -3.39
N TYR A 68 10.46 -14.07 -3.84
CA TYR A 68 9.72 -14.72 -4.92
C TYR A 68 10.49 -14.71 -6.24
N GLN A 69 11.10 -13.58 -6.62
CA GLN A 69 11.86 -13.46 -7.85
C GLN A 69 13.10 -14.37 -7.85
N GLU A 70 13.77 -14.52 -6.71
CA GLU A 70 14.89 -15.44 -6.56
C GLU A 70 14.44 -16.90 -6.70
N MET A 71 13.36 -17.27 -5.99
CA MET A 71 12.74 -18.59 -6.10
C MET A 71 12.33 -18.91 -7.54
N ARG A 72 11.61 -17.98 -8.20
CA ARG A 72 11.16 -18.15 -9.60
C ARG A 72 12.32 -18.39 -10.55
N ARG A 73 13.40 -17.62 -10.44
CA ARG A 73 14.63 -17.86 -11.24
C ARG A 73 15.20 -19.24 -10.99
N GLY A 74 15.20 -19.73 -9.76
CA GLY A 74 15.64 -21.08 -9.42
C GLY A 74 14.75 -22.16 -10.02
N LEU A 75 13.43 -21.99 -9.96
CA LEU A 75 12.45 -22.91 -10.56
C LEU A 75 12.58 -22.96 -12.09
N MET A 76 12.63 -21.81 -12.75
CA MET A 76 12.81 -21.72 -14.20
C MET A 76 14.16 -22.23 -14.69
N ALA A 77 15.17 -22.24 -13.83
CA ALA A 77 16.49 -22.82 -14.11
C ALA A 77 16.61 -24.30 -13.71
N HIS A 78 15.49 -24.96 -13.36
CA HIS A 78 15.43 -26.36 -12.90
C HIS A 78 16.37 -26.67 -11.73
N LYS A 79 16.59 -25.68 -10.83
CA LYS A 79 17.30 -25.91 -9.55
C LYS A 79 16.38 -26.48 -8.47
N PHE A 80 15.08 -26.34 -8.67
CA PHE A 80 14.04 -26.87 -7.81
C PHE A 80 12.98 -27.55 -8.66
N ASP A 81 12.51 -28.70 -8.21
CA ASP A 81 11.51 -29.52 -8.89
C ASP A 81 10.09 -29.17 -8.44
N ILE A 82 9.95 -28.80 -7.17
CA ILE A 82 8.66 -28.61 -6.51
C ILE A 82 8.64 -27.25 -5.80
N LEU A 83 7.55 -26.51 -5.99
CA LEU A 83 7.19 -25.35 -5.16
C LEU A 83 6.13 -25.77 -4.13
N VAL A 84 6.40 -25.54 -2.85
CA VAL A 84 5.44 -25.78 -1.77
C VAL A 84 5.07 -24.47 -1.09
N VAL A 85 3.76 -24.21 -1.00
CA VAL A 85 3.17 -23.06 -0.27
C VAL A 85 2.18 -23.54 0.79
N LYS A 86 1.99 -22.75 1.83
CA LYS A 86 0.96 -23.05 2.83
C LYS A 86 -0.43 -23.04 2.22
N ASP A 87 -0.74 -21.99 1.47
CA ASP A 87 -1.99 -21.78 0.73
C ASP A 87 -1.76 -20.81 -0.45
N PHE A 88 -2.62 -20.78 -1.45
CA PHE A 88 -2.48 -19.92 -2.62
C PHE A 88 -2.60 -18.42 -2.30
N SER A 89 -3.16 -18.03 -1.16
CA SER A 89 -3.15 -16.62 -0.74
C SER A 89 -1.74 -16.11 -0.45
N ARG A 90 -0.80 -17.00 -0.10
CA ARG A 90 0.63 -16.69 0.06
C ARG A 90 1.32 -16.56 -1.28
N PHE A 91 0.90 -17.36 -2.27
CA PHE A 91 1.40 -17.30 -3.63
C PHE A 91 0.92 -16.03 -4.34
N SER A 92 -0.40 -15.87 -4.54
CA SER A 92 -1.00 -14.68 -5.14
C SER A 92 -2.39 -14.39 -4.57
N ARG A 93 -2.70 -13.10 -4.37
CA ARG A 93 -4.06 -12.62 -4.09
C ARG A 93 -4.78 -12.09 -5.33
N ARG A 94 -4.09 -12.01 -6.47
CA ARG A 94 -4.66 -11.55 -7.74
C ARG A 94 -4.90 -12.76 -8.64
N ASN A 95 -6.17 -13.07 -8.91
CA ASN A 95 -6.61 -14.21 -9.68
C ASN A 95 -5.87 -14.30 -11.04
N SER A 96 -6.03 -13.29 -11.89
CA SER A 96 -5.49 -13.31 -13.26
C SER A 96 -3.97 -13.52 -13.32
N ARG A 97 -3.20 -12.87 -12.45
CA ARG A 97 -1.74 -13.03 -12.43
C ARG A 97 -1.30 -14.32 -11.77
N GLY A 98 -2.02 -14.76 -10.73
CA GLY A 98 -1.72 -16.03 -10.08
C GLY A 98 -1.90 -17.22 -11.01
N LEU A 99 -2.97 -17.20 -11.82
CA LEU A 99 -3.23 -18.27 -12.80
C LEU A 99 -2.20 -18.30 -13.93
N VAL A 100 -1.87 -17.15 -14.52
CA VAL A 100 -0.82 -17.06 -15.55
C VAL A 100 0.52 -17.55 -15.01
N GLU A 101 0.88 -17.17 -13.78
CA GLU A 101 2.14 -17.62 -13.17
C GLU A 101 2.15 -19.13 -12.88
N LEU A 102 1.01 -19.72 -12.50
CA LEU A 102 0.90 -21.17 -12.37
C LEU A 102 1.07 -21.88 -13.71
N GLU A 103 0.51 -21.32 -14.79
CA GLU A 103 0.69 -21.85 -16.15
C GLU A 103 2.15 -21.78 -16.58
N ASP A 104 2.81 -20.63 -16.38
CA ASP A 104 4.24 -20.46 -16.70
C ASP A 104 5.11 -21.49 -15.95
N LEU A 105 4.87 -21.69 -14.66
CA LEU A 105 5.62 -22.65 -13.85
C LEU A 105 5.33 -24.11 -14.26
N ARG A 106 4.06 -24.44 -14.57
CA ARG A 106 3.70 -25.75 -15.10
C ARG A 106 4.41 -26.04 -16.42
N ASP A 107 4.39 -25.08 -17.34
CA ASP A 107 4.99 -25.21 -18.67
C ASP A 107 6.52 -25.33 -18.58
N ALA A 108 7.12 -24.81 -17.50
CA ALA A 108 8.50 -25.05 -17.12
C ALA A 108 8.71 -26.40 -16.40
N GLY A 109 7.69 -27.26 -16.25
CA GLY A 109 7.79 -28.56 -15.60
C GLY A 109 7.82 -28.54 -14.07
N VAL A 110 7.47 -27.41 -13.43
CA VAL A 110 7.46 -27.27 -11.98
C VAL A 110 6.16 -27.83 -11.39
N ARG A 111 6.27 -28.71 -10.40
CA ARG A 111 5.14 -29.16 -9.58
C ARG A 111 4.86 -28.15 -8.47
N ILE A 112 3.59 -27.78 -8.24
CA ILE A 112 3.20 -26.78 -7.25
C ILE A 112 2.21 -27.40 -6.27
N ILE A 113 2.54 -27.33 -4.97
CA ILE A 113 1.73 -27.89 -3.90
C ILE A 113 1.23 -26.76 -3.01
N SER A 114 -0.08 -26.67 -2.83
CA SER A 114 -0.76 -25.80 -1.86
C SER A 114 -1.36 -26.66 -0.77
N ILE A 115 -0.74 -26.65 0.43
CA ILE A 115 -1.08 -27.59 1.51
C ILE A 115 -2.49 -27.33 2.05
N GLY A 116 -2.78 -26.07 2.38
CA GLY A 116 -4.07 -25.67 2.98
C GLY A 116 -5.25 -25.75 2.03
N ASP A 117 -5.00 -25.62 0.72
CA ASP A 117 -6.01 -25.75 -0.33
C ASP A 117 -6.20 -27.20 -0.78
N GLY A 118 -5.31 -28.12 -0.36
CA GLY A 118 -5.33 -29.54 -0.76
C GLY A 118 -5.11 -29.73 -2.26
N ILE A 119 -4.24 -28.92 -2.88
CA ILE A 119 -3.96 -28.92 -4.32
C ILE A 119 -2.53 -29.34 -4.58
N ASP A 120 -2.35 -30.22 -5.55
CA ASP A 120 -1.07 -30.74 -6.05
C ASP A 120 -1.06 -30.64 -7.59
N PHE A 121 -0.66 -29.46 -8.08
CA PHE A 121 -0.71 -29.10 -9.50
C PHE A 121 0.65 -29.37 -10.18
N PRO A 122 0.71 -30.00 -11.38
CA PRO A 122 -0.40 -30.30 -12.30
C PRO A 122 -1.05 -31.68 -12.14
N ASN A 123 -0.77 -32.43 -11.08
CA ASN A 123 -1.32 -33.78 -10.86
C ASN A 123 -2.83 -33.77 -10.53
N ASP A 124 -3.34 -32.63 -10.10
CA ASP A 124 -4.78 -32.41 -9.91
C ASP A 124 -5.38 -31.82 -11.19
N ASP A 125 -6.23 -32.57 -11.86
CA ASP A 125 -6.97 -32.11 -13.06
C ASP A 125 -8.03 -31.05 -12.75
N ASP A 126 -8.09 -30.59 -11.49
CA ASP A 126 -9.14 -29.69 -11.02
C ASP A 126 -8.78 -28.21 -11.23
N TRP A 127 -8.50 -27.85 -12.50
CA TRP A 127 -8.22 -26.45 -12.88
C TRP A 127 -9.35 -25.49 -12.47
N LEU A 128 -10.58 -25.94 -12.52
CA LEU A 128 -11.73 -25.14 -12.08
C LEU A 128 -11.68 -24.83 -10.58
N LYS A 129 -11.26 -25.79 -9.75
CA LYS A 129 -11.09 -25.61 -8.30
C LYS A 129 -9.96 -24.60 -8.02
N ILE A 130 -8.85 -24.68 -8.76
CA ILE A 130 -7.76 -23.71 -8.68
C ILE A 130 -8.24 -22.31 -9.03
N GLN A 131 -8.95 -22.14 -10.15
CA GLN A 131 -9.53 -20.86 -10.55
C GLN A 131 -10.48 -20.29 -9.47
N PHE A 132 -11.34 -21.13 -8.94
CA PHE A 132 -12.27 -20.73 -7.88
C PHE A 132 -11.54 -20.33 -6.59
N GLN A 133 -10.50 -21.05 -6.20
CA GLN A 133 -9.70 -20.72 -5.03
C GLN A 133 -9.01 -19.36 -5.17
N PHE A 134 -8.45 -19.05 -6.34
CA PHE A 134 -7.89 -17.73 -6.61
C PHE A 134 -8.94 -16.62 -6.59
N LEU A 135 -10.13 -16.88 -7.12
CA LEU A 135 -11.25 -15.94 -7.06
C LEU A 135 -11.65 -15.63 -5.62
N VAL A 136 -11.79 -16.66 -4.79
CA VAL A 136 -12.11 -16.51 -3.36
C VAL A 136 -11.03 -15.72 -2.63
N ASN A 137 -9.75 -15.95 -2.94
CA ASN A 137 -8.64 -15.22 -2.34
C ASN A 137 -8.58 -13.73 -2.75
N GLU A 138 -9.12 -13.35 -3.93
CA GLU A 138 -9.18 -11.95 -4.40
C GLU A 138 -10.40 -11.18 -3.83
N MET A 139 -11.50 -11.85 -3.56
CA MET A 139 -12.76 -11.22 -3.11
C MET A 139 -12.62 -10.33 -1.87
N PRO A 140 -11.92 -10.70 -0.78
CA PRO A 140 -11.79 -9.87 0.40
C PRO A 140 -11.11 -8.53 0.13
N VAL A 141 -10.11 -8.50 -0.75
CA VAL A 141 -9.35 -7.27 -1.09
C VAL A 141 -10.24 -6.28 -1.84
N THR A 142 -11.01 -6.76 -2.81
CA THR A 142 -11.92 -5.92 -3.63
C THR A 142 -13.09 -5.41 -2.81
N ASP A 143 -13.68 -6.26 -1.97
CA ASP A 143 -14.83 -5.89 -1.12
C ASP A 143 -14.43 -4.88 -0.05
N THR A 144 -13.31 -5.08 0.63
CA THR A 144 -12.78 -4.14 1.62
C THR A 144 -12.47 -2.79 0.98
N SER A 145 -11.81 -2.77 -0.18
CA SER A 145 -11.53 -1.53 -0.93
C SER A 145 -12.81 -0.78 -1.30
N ARG A 146 -13.85 -1.50 -1.72
CA ARG A 146 -15.15 -0.91 -2.05
C ARG A 146 -15.84 -0.32 -0.83
N LYS A 147 -15.86 -1.06 0.28
CA LYS A 147 -16.44 -0.61 1.56
C LYS A 147 -15.73 0.64 2.08
N VAL A 148 -14.40 0.64 2.10
CA VAL A 148 -13.61 1.81 2.51
C VAL A 148 -13.88 3.02 1.63
N ARG A 149 -13.89 2.87 0.29
CA ARG A 149 -14.22 3.97 -0.63
C ARG A 149 -15.62 4.55 -0.38
N ASN A 150 -16.61 3.69 -0.15
CA ASN A 150 -17.97 4.12 0.14
C ASN A 150 -18.06 4.90 1.45
N VAL A 151 -17.37 4.46 2.50
CA VAL A 151 -17.29 5.18 3.78
C VAL A 151 -16.59 6.53 3.61
N ILE A 152 -15.46 6.59 2.90
CA ILE A 152 -14.75 7.83 2.60
C ILE A 152 -15.65 8.79 1.84
N LYS A 153 -16.29 8.33 0.74
CA LYS A 153 -17.18 9.15 -0.09
C LYS A 153 -18.33 9.72 0.74
N ARG A 154 -18.99 8.89 1.57
CA ARG A 154 -20.07 9.35 2.45
C ARG A 154 -19.61 10.41 3.42
N ARG A 155 -18.48 10.20 4.10
CA ARG A 155 -17.93 11.19 5.03
C ARG A 155 -17.58 12.51 4.34
N GLN A 156 -17.05 12.45 3.13
CA GLN A 156 -16.76 13.65 2.33
C GLN A 156 -18.06 14.39 1.95
N GLN A 157 -19.11 13.65 1.57
CA GLN A 157 -20.43 14.22 1.27
C GLN A 157 -21.10 14.83 2.52
N ASP A 158 -20.85 14.26 3.70
CA ASP A 158 -21.32 14.78 5.00
C ASP A 158 -20.46 15.98 5.48
N GLY A 159 -19.57 16.52 4.65
CA GLY A 159 -18.71 17.67 4.99
C GLY A 159 -17.53 17.36 5.90
N GLN A 160 -17.28 16.09 6.21
CA GLN A 160 -16.13 15.72 7.05
C GLN A 160 -14.82 15.84 6.27
N TRP A 161 -13.89 16.62 6.79
CA TRP A 161 -12.54 16.70 6.24
C TRP A 161 -11.72 15.47 6.61
N LEU A 162 -11.13 14.80 5.61
CA LEU A 162 -10.39 13.54 5.81
C LEU A 162 -8.87 13.67 5.57
N CYS A 163 -8.40 14.87 5.25
CA CYS A 163 -6.99 15.15 4.98
C CYS A 163 -6.35 15.92 6.13
N ALA A 164 -5.05 16.23 6.02
CA ALA A 164 -4.41 17.19 6.90
C ALA A 164 -5.06 18.57 6.75
N ALA A 165 -5.13 19.35 7.83
CA ALA A 165 -5.64 20.71 7.75
C ALA A 165 -4.77 21.57 6.81
N PRO A 166 -5.37 22.51 6.06
CA PRO A 166 -4.59 23.50 5.33
C PRO A 166 -3.71 24.34 6.27
N TYR A 167 -2.58 24.84 5.76
CA TYR A 167 -1.69 25.70 6.54
C TYR A 167 -2.43 26.89 7.13
N GLY A 168 -2.18 27.23 8.38
CA GLY A 168 -2.96 28.20 9.14
C GLY A 168 -4.08 27.60 9.98
N TYR A 169 -4.32 26.30 9.85
CA TYR A 169 -5.36 25.58 10.60
C TYR A 169 -4.86 24.27 11.15
N ILE A 170 -5.49 23.83 12.23
CA ILE A 170 -5.40 22.47 12.77
C ILE A 170 -6.80 21.88 12.92
N ILE A 171 -6.87 20.55 13.01
CA ILE A 171 -8.12 19.86 13.32
C ILE A 171 -8.06 19.43 14.77
N ASN A 172 -8.99 19.96 15.56
CA ASN A 172 -9.09 19.64 16.99
C ASN A 172 -9.68 18.23 17.25
N LYS A 173 -9.76 17.83 18.51
CA LYS A 173 -10.31 16.52 18.91
C LYS A 173 -11.79 16.35 18.54
N ARG A 174 -12.53 17.44 18.34
CA ARG A 174 -13.94 17.44 17.90
C ARG A 174 -14.09 17.39 16.37
N LYS A 175 -12.97 17.31 15.64
CA LYS A 175 -12.88 17.34 14.17
C LYS A 175 -13.33 18.67 13.55
N GLU A 176 -13.20 19.76 14.30
CA GLU A 176 -13.44 21.12 13.85
C GLU A 176 -12.12 21.79 13.47
N PHE A 177 -12.18 22.75 12.54
CA PHE A 177 -11.02 23.55 12.19
C PHE A 177 -10.78 24.61 13.26
N GLU A 178 -9.54 24.71 13.71
CA GLU A 178 -9.07 25.72 14.65
C GLU A 178 -7.94 26.51 14.00
N ILE A 179 -8.00 27.84 14.08
CA ILE A 179 -7.00 28.72 13.49
C ILE A 179 -5.73 28.69 14.31
N VAL A 180 -4.59 28.56 13.66
CA VAL A 180 -3.25 28.77 14.23
C VAL A 180 -2.85 30.21 13.94
N PRO A 181 -2.88 31.14 14.93
CA PRO A 181 -2.75 32.58 14.66
C PRO A 181 -1.47 32.94 13.91
N THR A 182 -0.34 32.39 14.30
CA THR A 182 0.97 32.66 13.69
C THR A 182 1.03 32.21 12.23
N GLU A 183 0.48 31.05 11.90
CA GLU A 183 0.42 30.55 10.53
C GLU A 183 -0.61 31.32 9.70
N ALA A 184 -1.76 31.69 10.29
CA ALA A 184 -2.78 32.46 9.62
C ALA A 184 -2.28 33.86 9.21
N GLU A 185 -1.41 34.49 10.01
CA GLU A 185 -0.73 35.74 9.66
C GLU A 185 0.15 35.56 8.41
N ILE A 186 0.88 34.47 8.31
CA ILE A 186 1.69 34.18 7.14
C ILE A 186 0.82 33.95 5.91
N VAL A 187 -0.30 33.23 6.05
CA VAL A 187 -1.27 33.05 4.95
C VAL A 187 -1.79 34.40 4.46
N ARG A 188 -2.24 35.29 5.36
CA ARG A 188 -2.70 36.63 5.00
C ARG A 188 -1.60 37.44 4.31
N LYS A 189 -0.35 37.36 4.80
CA LYS A 189 0.80 38.01 4.18
C LYS A 189 1.07 37.51 2.76
N ILE A 190 0.94 36.21 2.52
CA ILE A 190 1.09 35.62 1.17
C ILE A 190 0.02 36.19 0.23
N PHE A 191 -1.24 36.24 0.66
CA PHE A 191 -2.33 36.82 -0.14
C PHE A 191 -2.14 38.33 -0.38
N ASP A 192 -1.69 39.08 0.61
CA ASP A 192 -1.41 40.52 0.49
C ASP A 192 -0.27 40.81 -0.49
N LEU A 193 0.84 40.12 -0.37
CA LEU A 193 1.98 40.23 -1.29
C LEU A 193 1.61 39.87 -2.74
N TYR A 194 0.72 38.88 -2.94
CA TYR A 194 0.25 38.52 -4.26
C TYR A 194 -0.75 39.51 -4.83
N ASN A 195 -1.82 39.86 -4.09
CA ASN A 195 -2.90 40.62 -4.57
C ASN A 195 -2.61 42.16 -4.61
N ASN A 196 -1.95 42.67 -3.57
CA ASN A 196 -1.75 44.11 -3.41
C ASN A 196 -0.37 44.59 -3.87
N ALA A 197 0.69 43.77 -3.60
CA ALA A 197 2.03 44.13 -4.02
C ALA A 197 2.43 43.55 -5.41
N GLY A 198 1.58 42.68 -6.01
CA GLY A 198 1.80 42.14 -7.35
C GLY A 198 3.01 41.18 -7.44
N TRP A 199 3.36 40.52 -6.34
CA TRP A 199 4.51 39.61 -6.34
C TRP A 199 4.14 38.23 -6.90
N GLY A 200 5.03 37.68 -7.75
CA GLY A 200 4.87 36.30 -8.20
C GLY A 200 5.27 35.27 -7.13
N TYR A 201 4.83 34.03 -7.29
CA TYR A 201 5.04 32.91 -6.34
C TYR A 201 6.51 32.72 -5.94
N ASN A 202 7.43 32.85 -6.91
CA ASN A 202 8.87 32.69 -6.66
C ASN A 202 9.41 33.79 -5.73
N ARG A 203 9.01 35.05 -5.96
CA ARG A 203 9.44 36.18 -5.13
C ARG A 203 8.93 36.04 -3.70
N ILE A 204 7.69 35.60 -3.53
CA ILE A 204 7.07 35.35 -2.21
C ILE A 204 7.81 34.23 -1.50
N ALA A 205 8.08 33.10 -2.20
CA ALA A 205 8.78 31.95 -1.60
C ALA A 205 10.20 32.32 -1.13
N ASN A 206 10.96 33.08 -1.94
CA ASN A 206 12.31 33.56 -1.57
C ASN A 206 12.24 34.49 -0.36
N TYR A 207 11.34 35.45 -0.38
CA TYR A 207 11.15 36.39 0.73
C TYR A 207 10.83 35.67 2.05
N LEU A 208 9.89 34.69 2.06
CA LEU A 208 9.56 33.93 3.26
C LEU A 208 10.76 33.08 3.74
N THR A 209 11.60 32.62 2.82
CA THR A 209 12.80 31.87 3.14
C THR A 209 13.86 32.76 3.77
N GLU A 210 14.10 33.96 3.21
CA GLU A 210 15.06 34.97 3.70
C GLU A 210 14.66 35.50 5.08
N GLU A 211 13.37 35.72 5.32
CA GLU A 211 12.82 36.12 6.62
C GLU A 211 12.83 34.97 7.65
N GLY A 212 13.28 33.78 7.29
CA GLY A 212 13.33 32.60 8.20
C GLY A 212 11.97 32.10 8.63
N VAL A 213 10.89 32.38 7.87
CA VAL A 213 9.54 31.93 8.19
C VAL A 213 9.47 30.40 8.10
N PRO A 214 9.04 29.70 9.16
CA PRO A 214 8.90 28.26 9.12
C PRO A 214 7.98 27.79 7.99
N THR A 215 8.44 26.81 7.22
CA THR A 215 7.59 26.18 6.19
C THR A 215 6.44 25.43 6.83
N PRO A 216 5.32 25.16 6.12
CA PRO A 216 4.18 24.41 6.67
C PRO A 216 4.60 23.08 7.33
N ARG A 217 5.59 22.41 6.75
CA ARG A 217 6.10 21.16 7.31
C ARG A 217 6.96 21.36 8.55
N MET A 218 7.76 22.41 8.62
CA MET A 218 8.49 22.77 9.84
C MET A 218 7.53 23.10 10.98
N SER A 219 6.48 23.88 10.70
CA SER A 219 5.45 24.18 11.70
C SER A 219 4.75 22.93 12.21
N GLU A 220 4.46 21.97 11.33
CA GLU A 220 3.89 20.67 11.71
C GLU A 220 4.86 19.86 12.59
N GLU A 221 6.15 19.81 12.22
CA GLU A 221 7.18 19.12 12.98
C GLU A 221 7.37 19.77 14.36
N MET A 222 7.41 21.09 14.46
CA MET A 222 7.46 21.83 15.72
C MET A 222 6.27 21.49 16.65
N ARG A 223 5.07 21.36 16.11
CA ARG A 223 3.90 20.93 16.89
C ARG A 223 4.04 19.50 17.39
N LYS A 224 4.56 18.59 16.56
CA LYS A 224 4.81 17.21 16.98
C LYS A 224 5.85 17.12 18.08
N ASP A 225 6.92 17.91 17.99
CA ASP A 225 7.91 18.00 19.05
C ASP A 225 7.30 18.50 20.38
N ALA A 226 6.50 19.55 20.31
CA ALA A 226 5.81 20.10 21.48
C ALA A 226 4.82 19.10 22.12
N GLU A 227 4.27 18.18 21.33
CA GLU A 227 3.37 17.12 21.78
C GLU A 227 4.09 15.81 22.18
N GLY A 228 5.42 15.74 22.02
CA GLY A 228 6.23 14.56 22.31
C GLY A 228 5.94 13.36 21.38
N ARG A 229 5.53 13.62 20.14
CA ARG A 229 5.24 12.57 19.16
C ARG A 229 6.49 12.17 18.38
N ASP A 230 6.70 10.89 18.23
CA ASP A 230 7.74 10.36 17.34
C ASP A 230 7.44 10.63 15.87
N TYR A 231 8.42 11.17 15.15
CA TYR A 231 8.36 11.35 13.69
C TYR A 231 9.76 11.34 13.07
N LYS A 232 9.83 11.14 11.76
CA LYS A 232 11.09 11.29 11.01
C LYS A 232 11.16 12.70 10.42
N PRO A 233 12.12 13.55 10.85
CA PRO A 233 12.27 14.90 10.32
C PRO A 233 12.48 14.87 8.80
N ARG A 234 11.70 15.68 8.06
CA ARG A 234 11.79 15.80 6.59
C ARG A 234 11.57 17.25 6.12
N ALA A 235 11.37 18.17 7.05
CA ALA A 235 11.15 19.56 6.72
C ALA A 235 12.40 20.18 6.08
N LYS A 236 12.16 21.03 5.07
CA LYS A 236 13.19 21.90 4.48
C LYS A 236 12.92 23.32 4.92
N ALA A 237 13.98 24.08 5.20
CA ALA A 237 13.86 25.47 5.63
C ALA A 237 13.40 26.41 4.50
N ALA A 238 13.66 26.05 3.24
CA ALA A 238 13.29 26.87 2.09
C ALA A 238 11.83 26.63 1.68
N TRP A 239 11.09 27.71 1.49
CA TRP A 239 9.76 27.71 0.91
C TRP A 239 9.80 27.30 -0.56
N ALA A 240 9.02 26.33 -0.95
CA ALA A 240 8.88 25.94 -2.35
C ALA A 240 7.83 26.79 -3.06
N ILE A 241 8.08 27.14 -4.31
CA ILE A 241 7.15 27.88 -5.17
C ILE A 241 5.78 27.22 -5.22
N VAL A 242 5.76 25.87 -5.37
CA VAL A 242 4.52 25.06 -5.40
C VAL A 242 3.74 25.12 -4.08
N THR A 243 4.40 25.40 -2.95
CA THR A 243 3.72 25.54 -1.66
C THR A 243 2.98 26.88 -1.60
N VAL A 244 3.61 27.96 -2.03
CA VAL A 244 2.97 29.30 -2.12
C VAL A 244 1.80 29.26 -3.10
N GLN A 245 2.01 28.69 -4.29
CA GLN A 245 0.96 28.50 -5.27
C GLN A 245 -0.20 27.68 -4.70
N GLY A 246 0.10 26.56 -4.04
CA GLY A 246 -0.92 25.70 -3.44
C GLY A 246 -1.73 26.36 -2.31
N ILE A 247 -1.16 27.38 -1.63
CA ILE A 247 -1.91 28.22 -0.66
C ILE A 247 -2.84 29.16 -1.41
N LEU A 248 -2.36 29.86 -2.42
CA LEU A 248 -3.13 30.84 -3.18
C LEU A 248 -4.27 30.20 -4.01
N ASP A 249 -4.05 28.99 -4.53
CA ASP A 249 -5.03 28.25 -5.33
C ASP A 249 -6.02 27.44 -4.47
N ASN A 250 -5.95 27.52 -3.14
CA ASN A 250 -6.80 26.68 -2.27
C ASN A 250 -8.11 27.39 -1.89
N ASP A 251 -9.19 26.92 -2.47
CA ASP A 251 -10.57 27.40 -2.23
C ASP A 251 -10.98 27.41 -0.74
N PHE A 252 -10.28 26.62 0.10
CA PHE A 252 -10.55 26.57 1.53
C PHE A 252 -10.44 27.94 2.21
N TYR A 253 -9.50 28.80 1.78
CA TYR A 253 -9.30 30.12 2.37
C TYR A 253 -10.38 31.15 2.01
N ILE A 254 -11.26 30.81 1.07
CA ILE A 254 -12.45 31.59 0.72
C ILE A 254 -13.75 30.92 1.18
N GLY A 255 -13.66 29.89 2.03
CA GLY A 255 -14.82 29.25 2.64
C GLY A 255 -15.32 27.99 1.93
N THR A 256 -14.69 27.57 0.82
CA THR A 256 -15.15 26.43 0.04
C THR A 256 -14.37 25.16 0.40
N LEU A 257 -15.07 24.12 0.82
CA LEU A 257 -14.49 22.81 1.13
C LEU A 257 -14.52 21.92 -0.11
N ARG A 258 -13.39 21.82 -0.81
CA ARG A 258 -13.26 21.00 -2.02
C ARG A 258 -12.49 19.71 -1.74
N GLN A 259 -13.18 18.57 -1.85
CA GLN A 259 -12.65 17.24 -1.57
C GLN A 259 -12.75 16.31 -2.80
N ALA A 260 -12.22 15.10 -2.68
CA ALA A 260 -12.22 14.08 -3.74
C ALA A 260 -11.57 14.56 -5.06
N LYS A 261 -10.58 15.48 -4.99
CA LYS A 261 -9.84 16.00 -6.16
C LYS A 261 -9.15 14.90 -6.99
N TYR A 262 -8.79 13.79 -6.36
CA TYR A 262 -8.10 12.66 -7.00
C TYR A 262 -8.82 11.34 -6.75
N THR A 263 -8.66 10.43 -7.70
CA THR A 263 -9.13 9.04 -7.58
C THR A 263 -8.04 8.07 -8.01
N ARG A 264 -8.10 6.85 -7.49
CA ARG A 264 -7.24 5.76 -7.92
C ARG A 264 -8.11 4.67 -8.54
N VAL A 265 -8.04 4.53 -9.85
CA VAL A 265 -8.89 3.61 -10.63
C VAL A 265 -8.50 2.16 -10.40
N LYS A 266 -7.21 1.87 -10.24
CA LYS A 266 -6.68 0.50 -10.05
C LYS A 266 -5.92 0.41 -8.73
N ILE A 267 -5.99 -0.74 -8.06
CA ILE A 267 -5.15 -1.03 -6.89
C ILE A 267 -3.68 -0.89 -7.32
N ASN A 268 -2.89 -0.13 -6.56
CA ASN A 268 -1.50 0.25 -6.88
C ASN A 268 -1.34 1.07 -8.17
N GLY A 269 -2.43 1.63 -8.71
CA GLY A 269 -2.39 2.58 -9.82
C GLY A 269 -1.93 3.97 -9.39
N LYS A 270 -1.69 4.83 -10.37
CA LYS A 270 -1.43 6.26 -10.13
C LYS A 270 -2.72 6.98 -9.74
N ASP A 271 -2.60 8.02 -8.94
CA ASP A 271 -3.70 8.92 -8.68
C ASP A 271 -4.01 9.74 -9.94
N VAL A 272 -5.29 9.82 -10.31
CA VAL A 272 -5.79 10.57 -11.45
C VAL A 272 -6.64 11.71 -10.89
N ARG A 273 -6.43 12.94 -11.41
CA ARG A 273 -7.28 14.08 -11.05
C ARG A 273 -8.67 13.87 -11.63
N ARG A 274 -9.70 14.11 -10.83
CA ARG A 274 -11.09 14.10 -11.26
C ARG A 274 -11.45 15.42 -11.94
N ASP A 275 -12.39 15.36 -12.84
CA ASP A 275 -13.01 16.56 -13.41
C ASP A 275 -13.72 17.36 -12.29
N GLU A 276 -13.89 18.65 -12.47
CA GLU A 276 -14.36 19.53 -11.41
C GLU A 276 -15.79 19.21 -10.95
N ASP A 277 -16.63 18.74 -11.86
CA ASP A 277 -18.00 18.28 -11.62
C ASP A 277 -18.08 16.95 -10.84
N GLU A 278 -17.02 16.15 -10.87
CA GLU A 278 -16.89 14.91 -10.07
C GLU A 278 -16.35 15.14 -8.65
N GLN A 279 -15.85 16.35 -8.37
CA GLN A 279 -15.31 16.69 -7.06
C GLN A 279 -16.47 17.03 -6.09
N ILE A 280 -16.23 16.81 -4.80
CA ILE A 280 -17.20 17.15 -3.76
C ILE A 280 -16.88 18.54 -3.27
N VAL A 281 -17.81 19.47 -3.50
CA VAL A 281 -17.73 20.87 -3.10
C VAL A 281 -18.82 21.18 -2.10
N ILE A 282 -18.44 21.80 -0.98
CA ILE A 282 -19.35 22.23 0.10
C ILE A 282 -18.97 23.68 0.44
N GLU A 283 -19.93 24.56 0.41
CA GLU A 283 -19.83 25.99 0.77
C GLU A 283 -20.19 26.21 2.24
#